data_6d41f385802f5c58b0ecbe2c0acafe29
#
_entry.id   6d41f385802f5c58b0ecbe2c0acafe29
#
_cell.length_a   1.000
_cell.length_b   1.000
_cell.length_c   1.000
_cell.angle_alpha   90.00
_cell.angle_beta   90.00
_cell.angle_gamma   90.00
#
_symmetry.space_group_name_H-M   'P 1'
#
loop_
_entity.id
_entity.type
_entity.pdbx_description
1 polymer ?
#
loop_
_entity_poly.entity_id
_entity_poly.type
_entity_poly.pdbx_seq_one_letter_code
_entity_poly.pdbx_strand_id
1 'polypeptide(L)'
;MEYTYSGLENKFAAEHLRNREICKLTGIGNSMTPILKSRQPVIVVPVTENTELRKRDIVFCKVNGHYYLHLIHSIRNNSFFLIGNNHGHMNGWISKANIYGVVKEIL
;
A
#
# COMPACT_ATOMS: atom_id res chain seq x y z
N MET A 1 -12.52 -11.69 14.14
CA MET A 1 -11.18 -12.27 14.32
C MET A 1 -10.23 -11.64 13.31
N GLU A 2 -9.13 -11.15 13.77
CA GLU A 2 -8.12 -10.58 12.91
C GLU A 2 -7.12 -11.65 12.51
N TYR A 3 -6.88 -11.79 11.21
CA TYR A 3 -5.81 -12.62 10.69
C TYR A 3 -4.67 -11.71 10.26
N THR A 4 -3.48 -11.98 10.78
CA THR A 4 -2.29 -11.22 10.43
C THR A 4 -1.35 -12.12 9.64
N TYR A 5 -1.06 -11.73 8.43
CA TYR A 5 -0.17 -12.46 7.53
C TYR A 5 1.16 -11.70 7.45
N SER A 6 2.26 -12.43 7.51
CA SER A 6 3.59 -11.85 7.37
C SER A 6 4.47 -12.77 6.53
N GLY A 7 5.48 -12.20 5.88
CA GLY A 7 6.39 -12.96 5.02
C GLY A 7 5.76 -13.48 3.74
N LEU A 8 4.60 -12.96 3.37
CA LEU A 8 3.89 -13.38 2.17
C LEU A 8 4.51 -12.77 0.92
N GLU A 9 4.42 -13.53 -0.19
CA GLU A 9 4.65 -12.94 -1.49
C GLU A 9 3.58 -11.90 -1.79
N ASN A 10 3.92 -10.88 -2.57
CA ASN A 10 3.05 -9.74 -2.82
C ASN A 10 1.67 -10.12 -3.38
N LYS A 11 1.62 -11.08 -4.29
CA LYS A 11 0.34 -11.50 -4.87
C LYS A 11 -0.59 -12.13 -3.83
N PHE A 12 -0.03 -12.88 -2.87
CA PHE A 12 -0.83 -13.48 -1.81
C PHE A 12 -1.30 -12.45 -0.81
N ALA A 13 -0.45 -11.46 -0.49
CA ALA A 13 -0.87 -10.34 0.33
C ALA A 13 -2.04 -9.59 -0.33
N ALA A 14 -1.96 -9.34 -1.63
CA ALA A 14 -3.05 -8.70 -2.38
C ALA A 14 -4.34 -9.51 -2.31
N GLU A 15 -4.26 -10.83 -2.45
CA GLU A 15 -5.44 -11.71 -2.36
C GLU A 15 -6.08 -11.66 -0.97
N HIS A 16 -5.27 -11.72 0.09
CA HIS A 16 -5.76 -11.62 1.46
C HIS A 16 -6.45 -10.28 1.71
N LEU A 17 -5.86 -9.20 1.25
CA LEU A 17 -6.45 -7.87 1.39
C LEU A 17 -7.77 -7.75 0.62
N ARG A 18 -7.85 -8.32 -0.59
CA ARG A 18 -9.11 -8.37 -1.34
C ARG A 18 -10.17 -9.19 -0.63
N ASN A 19 -9.78 -10.20 0.14
CA ASN A 19 -10.68 -11.01 0.96
C ASN A 19 -10.96 -10.36 2.33
N ARG A 20 -10.61 -9.07 2.49
CA ARG A 20 -10.85 -8.27 3.69
C ARG A 20 -10.10 -8.78 4.91
N GLU A 21 -8.91 -9.32 4.69
CA GLU A 21 -8.03 -9.78 5.75
C GLU A 21 -6.91 -8.78 6.00
N ILE A 22 -6.58 -8.57 7.26
CA ILE A 22 -5.52 -7.64 7.67
C ILE A 22 -4.18 -8.34 7.50
N CYS A 23 -3.20 -7.63 6.94
CA CYS A 23 -1.87 -8.17 6.70
C CYS A 23 -0.81 -7.39 7.49
N LYS A 24 0.19 -8.13 7.97
CA LYS A 24 1.44 -7.55 8.46
C LYS A 24 2.48 -7.72 7.37
N LEU A 25 2.96 -6.62 6.84
CA LEU A 25 3.87 -6.63 5.69
C LEU A 25 5.18 -5.94 6.03
N THR A 26 6.23 -6.35 5.32
CA THR A 26 7.53 -5.67 5.35
C THR A 26 7.97 -5.41 3.93
N GLY A 27 8.46 -4.20 3.66
CA GLY A 27 9.11 -3.89 2.39
C GLY A 27 10.63 -3.97 2.52
N ILE A 28 11.31 -4.14 1.40
CA ILE A 28 12.77 -4.14 1.34
C ILE A 28 13.21 -2.91 0.57
N GLY A 29 14.28 -2.26 1.05
CA GLY A 29 14.84 -1.09 0.40
C GLY A 29 14.56 0.20 1.15
N ASN A 30 15.07 1.30 0.62
CA ASN A 30 15.05 2.60 1.28
C ASN A 30 14.13 3.62 0.61
N SER A 31 13.23 3.16 -0.27
CA SER A 31 12.36 4.05 -1.05
C SER A 31 11.40 4.88 -0.20
N MET A 32 11.15 4.45 1.03
CA MET A 32 10.22 5.11 1.93
C MET A 32 10.88 5.73 3.16
N THR A 33 12.22 5.73 3.23
CA THR A 33 12.92 6.38 4.35
C THR A 33 12.69 7.89 4.33
N PRO A 34 12.65 8.57 5.47
CA PRO A 34 12.74 8.02 6.83
C PRO A 34 11.39 7.52 7.40
N ILE A 35 10.31 7.57 6.64
CA ILE A 35 8.98 7.14 7.11
C ILE A 35 8.98 5.65 7.43
N LEU A 36 9.50 4.84 6.50
CA LEU A 36 9.68 3.41 6.69
C LEU A 36 11.12 3.04 6.42
N LYS A 37 11.71 2.28 7.33
CA LYS A 37 13.02 1.67 7.13
C LYS A 37 12.84 0.34 6.40
N SER A 38 13.92 -0.13 5.74
CA SER A 38 13.91 -1.46 5.13
C SER A 38 13.55 -2.51 6.18
N ARG A 39 12.63 -3.41 5.82
CA ARG A 39 12.13 -4.50 6.67
C ARG A 39 11.36 -4.05 7.91
N GLN A 40 10.96 -2.79 7.97
CA GLN A 40 10.12 -2.33 9.07
C GLN A 40 8.69 -2.86 8.88
N PRO A 41 8.14 -3.59 9.86
CA PRO A 41 6.80 -4.15 9.70
C PRO A 41 5.72 -3.08 9.80
N VAL A 42 4.69 -3.23 8.99
CA VAL A 42 3.51 -2.37 9.01
C VAL A 42 2.25 -3.23 9.02
N ILE A 43 1.21 -2.71 9.63
CA ILE A 43 -0.12 -3.30 9.56
C ILE A 43 -0.88 -2.63 8.44
N VAL A 44 -1.35 -3.43 7.50
CA VAL A 44 -2.08 -2.99 6.32
C VAL A 44 -3.51 -3.50 6.41
N VAL A 45 -4.45 -2.59 6.33
CA VAL A 45 -5.88 -2.92 6.35
C VAL A 45 -6.46 -2.87 4.94
N PRO A 46 -7.46 -3.71 4.65
CA PRO A 46 -8.05 -3.75 3.32
C PRO A 46 -8.64 -2.42 2.88
N VAL A 47 -8.46 -2.10 1.61
CA VAL A 47 -9.15 -0.99 0.95
C VAL A 47 -10.40 -1.54 0.28
N THR A 48 -11.54 -0.94 0.59
CA THR A 48 -12.83 -1.26 -0.01
C THR A 48 -13.34 -0.03 -0.76
N GLU A 49 -14.46 -0.16 -1.44
CA GLU A 49 -15.09 0.98 -2.14
C GLU A 49 -15.45 2.12 -1.20
N ASN A 50 -15.65 1.82 0.09
CA ASN A 50 -16.01 2.81 1.11
C ASN A 50 -14.79 3.42 1.81
N THR A 51 -13.60 2.93 1.54
CA THR A 51 -12.38 3.46 2.15
C THR A 51 -12.07 4.83 1.57
N GLU A 52 -11.90 5.81 2.45
CA GLU A 52 -11.43 7.14 2.05
C GLU A 52 -9.91 7.15 2.04
N LEU A 53 -9.34 7.42 0.87
CA LEU A 53 -7.90 7.52 0.68
C LEU A 53 -7.50 8.99 0.59
N ARG A 54 -6.35 9.32 1.16
CA ARG A 54 -5.84 10.71 1.24
C ARG A 54 -4.41 10.78 0.74
N LYS A 55 -4.01 11.98 0.35
CA LYS A 55 -2.60 12.26 0.06
C LYS A 55 -1.76 11.91 1.28
N ARG A 56 -0.60 11.32 1.04
CA ARG A 56 0.38 10.86 2.01
C ARG A 56 0.02 9.57 2.72
N ASP A 57 -1.12 8.96 2.40
CA ASP A 57 -1.36 7.58 2.82
C ASP A 57 -0.33 6.66 2.19
N ILE A 58 0.16 5.71 2.99
CA ILE A 58 1.01 4.63 2.48
C ILE A 58 0.10 3.48 2.12
N VAL A 59 0.17 3.05 0.87
CA VAL A 59 -0.73 2.01 0.36
C VAL A 59 0.05 0.84 -0.23
N PHE A 60 -0.53 -0.35 -0.12
CA PHE A 60 -0.07 -1.52 -0.84
C PHE A 60 -0.86 -1.62 -2.13
N CYS A 61 -0.18 -1.51 -3.25
CA CYS A 61 -0.81 -1.33 -4.55
C CYS A 61 -0.01 -1.98 -5.67
N LYS A 62 -0.62 -2.02 -6.86
CA LYS A 62 0.03 -2.53 -8.05
C LYS A 62 0.02 -1.45 -9.13
N VAL A 63 1.20 -1.15 -9.68
CA VAL A 63 1.39 -0.16 -10.73
C VAL A 63 2.17 -0.81 -11.86
N ASN A 64 1.62 -0.82 -13.07
CA ASN A 64 2.26 -1.43 -14.24
C ASN A 64 2.77 -2.86 -14.00
N GLY A 65 2.00 -3.66 -13.28
CA GLY A 65 2.35 -5.05 -13.00
C GLY A 65 3.28 -5.27 -11.82
N HIS A 66 3.71 -4.22 -11.15
CA HIS A 66 4.61 -4.30 -9.99
C HIS A 66 3.91 -3.87 -8.70
N TYR A 67 4.20 -4.59 -7.62
CA TYR A 67 3.65 -4.27 -6.31
C TYR A 67 4.54 -3.28 -5.56
N TYR A 68 3.91 -2.32 -4.89
CA TYR A 68 4.61 -1.30 -4.10
C TYR A 68 3.90 -1.06 -2.77
N LEU A 69 4.70 -0.73 -1.77
CA LEU A 69 4.23 -0.15 -0.52
C LEU A 69 4.73 1.30 -0.51
N HIS A 70 3.98 2.19 -1.16
CA HIS A 70 4.39 3.55 -1.45
C HIS A 70 3.31 4.57 -1.08
N LEU A 71 3.63 5.85 -1.27
CA LEU A 71 2.76 6.97 -0.93
C LEU A 71 1.79 7.32 -2.05
N ILE A 72 0.62 7.81 -1.66
CA ILE A 72 -0.25 8.57 -2.55
C ILE A 72 0.26 10.01 -2.59
N HIS A 73 0.72 10.47 -3.75
CA HIS A 73 1.22 11.83 -3.93
C HIS A 73 0.15 12.80 -4.42
N SER A 74 -0.81 12.33 -5.18
CA SER A 74 -1.88 13.15 -5.72
C SER A 74 -3.12 12.31 -5.97
N ILE A 75 -4.28 12.97 -5.97
CA ILE A 75 -5.58 12.33 -6.19
C ILE A 75 -6.33 13.17 -7.22
N ARG A 76 -6.91 12.49 -8.23
CA ARG A 76 -7.71 13.13 -9.26
C ARG A 76 -9.12 12.55 -9.24
N ASN A 77 -10.11 13.42 -9.09
CA ASN A 77 -11.54 13.07 -9.12
C ASN A 77 -11.93 11.94 -8.14
N ASN A 78 -11.21 11.80 -7.03
CA ASN A 78 -11.39 10.70 -6.07
C ASN A 78 -11.29 9.29 -6.69
N SER A 79 -10.79 9.18 -7.91
CA SER A 79 -10.79 7.93 -8.66
C SER A 79 -9.40 7.48 -9.11
N PHE A 80 -8.47 8.42 -9.27
CA PHE A 80 -7.12 8.11 -9.71
C PHE A 80 -6.10 8.62 -8.71
N PHE A 81 -5.07 7.83 -8.50
CA PHE A 81 -4.09 8.04 -7.43
C PHE A 81 -2.69 7.96 -8.02
N LEU A 82 -1.90 9.00 -7.80
CA LEU A 82 -0.49 9.02 -8.19
C LEU A 82 0.34 8.39 -7.11
N ILE A 83 0.98 7.28 -7.44
CA ILE A 83 1.79 6.50 -6.52
C ILE A 83 3.26 6.81 -6.74
N GLY A 84 3.99 6.97 -5.66
CA GLY A 84 5.42 7.19 -5.70
C GLY A 84 6.10 6.93 -4.36
N ASN A 85 7.42 6.96 -4.38
CA ASN A 85 8.21 6.76 -3.17
C ASN A 85 8.34 8.08 -2.38
N ASN A 86 9.12 8.04 -1.29
CA ASN A 86 9.34 9.22 -0.46
C ASN A 86 10.56 10.05 -0.91
N HIS A 87 11.10 9.77 -2.09
CA HIS A 87 12.28 10.45 -2.64
C HIS A 87 12.01 11.10 -4.00
N GLY A 88 10.73 11.32 -4.32
CA GLY A 88 10.34 12.05 -5.53
C GLY A 88 10.19 11.20 -6.78
N HIS A 89 10.39 9.88 -6.71
CA HIS A 89 10.16 9.01 -7.86
C HIS A 89 8.69 8.61 -7.93
N MET A 90 8.03 8.92 -9.04
CA MET A 90 6.62 8.55 -9.27
C MET A 90 6.55 7.26 -10.07
N ASN A 91 5.72 6.32 -9.60
CA ASN A 91 5.48 5.05 -10.28
C ASN A 91 4.40 5.17 -11.36
N GLY A 92 3.40 6.00 -11.12
CA GLY A 92 2.32 6.23 -12.06
C GLY A 92 0.97 6.41 -11.40
N TRP A 93 -0.03 6.66 -12.24
CA TRP A 93 -1.42 6.81 -11.84
C TRP A 93 -2.14 5.47 -11.90
N ILE A 94 -2.92 5.17 -10.87
CA ILE A 94 -3.73 3.95 -10.81
C ILE A 94 -5.14 4.27 -10.34
N SER A 95 -6.06 3.37 -10.66
CA SER A 95 -7.41 3.41 -10.11
C SER A 95 -7.43 2.78 -8.71
N LYS A 96 -8.49 3.04 -7.96
CA LYS A 96 -8.67 2.48 -6.62
C LYS A 96 -8.66 0.94 -6.63
N ALA A 97 -9.10 0.33 -7.73
CA ALA A 97 -9.10 -1.13 -7.87
C ALA A 97 -7.71 -1.76 -7.76
N ASN A 98 -6.65 -1.00 -8.02
CA ASN A 98 -5.27 -1.45 -7.89
C ASN A 98 -4.64 -1.10 -6.54
N ILE A 99 -5.40 -0.57 -5.60
CA ILE A 99 -4.97 -0.31 -4.24
C ILE A 99 -5.62 -1.35 -3.34
N TYR A 100 -4.80 -2.25 -2.81
CA TYR A 100 -5.30 -3.39 -2.03
C TYR A 100 -5.48 -3.07 -0.56
N GLY A 101 -4.59 -2.26 -0.01
CA GLY A 101 -4.63 -1.93 1.39
C GLY A 101 -3.95 -0.61 1.72
N VAL A 102 -4.22 -0.11 2.91
CA VAL A 102 -3.63 1.13 3.43
C VAL A 102 -2.97 0.84 4.77
N VAL A 103 -1.81 1.43 5.00
CA VAL A 103 -1.07 1.25 6.25
C VAL A 103 -1.83 1.95 7.38
N LYS A 104 -2.16 1.17 8.39
CA LYS A 104 -2.85 1.63 9.58
C LYS A 104 -1.90 1.91 10.72
N GLU A 105 -0.82 1.13 10.80
CA GLU A 105 0.13 1.21 11.90
C GLU A 105 1.53 0.84 11.42
N ILE A 106 2.52 1.59 11.88
CA ILE A 106 3.94 1.30 11.68
C ILE A 106 4.47 0.73 12.99
N LEU A 107 4.98 -0.48 12.93
CA LEU A 107 5.40 -1.21 14.15
C LEU A 107 6.83 -0.92 14.59
#